data_94dc2bca1b1ef3dc89345c33254e08f5
#
_entry.id   94dc2bca1b1ef3dc89345c33254e08f5
#
_cell.length_a   1.000
_cell.length_b   1.000
_cell.length_c   1.000
_cell.angle_alpha   90.00
_cell.angle_beta   90.00
_cell.angle_gamma   90.00
#
_symmetry.space_group_name_H-M   'P 1'
#
loop_
_entity.id
_entity.type
_entity.pdbx_description
1 polymer ?
#
loop_
_entity_poly.entity_id
_entity_poly.type
_entity_poly.pdbx_seq_one_letter_code
_entity_poly.pdbx_strand_id
1 'polypeptide(L)'
;MSIDFKKIESVIGYPFDNIDLLQQAFVRRSYSVENGGQNNEVLEFIGDKALDFAVIRLMMNRFGKITEDKQWNEFKLTNPKYFQTKLDEGKFTDIKKMLVDTKSLSKCIDKLGFHTQLIMGKGDIAQNVQEQDSVKENLFEAIIGAVTLDCDYNMDNITEVGDTMLDLDAFFDDDLEEDNYEKNYIVLLQEWSHSQGFGLPNYCYQEINDGY
;
A
#
# COMPACT_ATOMS: atom_id res chain seq x y z
N MET A 1 2.42 25.19 -15.88
CA MET A 1 3.50 25.08 -14.86
C MET A 1 4.39 23.93 -15.27
N SER A 2 5.70 24.06 -15.18
CA SER A 2 6.61 22.91 -15.37
C SER A 2 6.64 22.09 -14.09
N ILE A 3 6.59 20.77 -14.19
CA ILE A 3 6.73 19.86 -13.04
C ILE A 3 8.16 20.00 -12.49
N ASP A 4 8.26 20.10 -11.18
CA ASP A 4 9.57 20.16 -10.50
C ASP A 4 9.97 18.72 -10.07
N PHE A 5 10.53 17.99 -11.03
CA PHE A 5 10.96 16.61 -10.79
C PHE A 5 12.04 16.49 -9.71
N LYS A 6 12.93 17.47 -9.59
CA LYS A 6 13.97 17.47 -8.54
C LYS A 6 13.36 17.54 -7.14
N LYS A 7 12.27 18.30 -7.00
CA LYS A 7 11.53 18.34 -5.74
C LYS A 7 10.87 16.98 -5.46
N ILE A 8 10.29 16.33 -6.48
CA ILE A 8 9.68 15.01 -6.33
C ILE A 8 10.74 13.99 -5.90
N GLU A 9 11.88 13.91 -6.59
CA GLU A 9 13.01 13.05 -6.21
C GLU A 9 13.43 13.26 -4.74
N SER A 10 13.55 14.52 -4.32
CA SER A 10 13.91 14.86 -2.94
C SER A 10 12.86 14.41 -1.92
N VAL A 11 11.59 14.46 -2.28
CA VAL A 11 10.47 14.07 -1.39
C VAL A 11 10.37 12.57 -1.25
N ILE A 12 10.52 11.81 -2.36
CA ILE A 12 10.46 10.34 -2.32
C ILE A 12 11.79 9.69 -1.91
N GLY A 13 12.87 10.50 -1.79
CA GLY A 13 14.19 10.03 -1.38
C GLY A 13 14.94 9.23 -2.46
N TYR A 14 14.56 9.35 -3.74
CA TYR A 14 15.12 8.55 -4.82
C TYR A 14 15.53 9.43 -6.01
N PRO A 15 16.84 9.54 -6.34
CA PRO A 15 17.31 10.20 -7.54
C PRO A 15 17.21 9.26 -8.75
N PHE A 16 16.53 9.68 -9.82
CA PHE A 16 16.40 8.89 -11.04
C PHE A 16 17.64 8.99 -11.93
N ASP A 17 18.11 7.85 -12.40
CA ASP A 17 19.09 7.79 -13.50
C ASP A 17 18.44 8.17 -14.84
N ASN A 18 17.19 7.76 -15.05
CA ASN A 18 16.37 8.12 -16.20
C ASN A 18 15.11 8.89 -15.78
N ILE A 19 15.21 10.20 -15.73
CA ILE A 19 14.10 11.08 -15.30
C ILE A 19 12.85 11.00 -16.20
N ASP A 20 12.99 10.50 -17.43
CA ASP A 20 11.85 10.34 -18.35
C ASP A 20 10.85 9.28 -17.83
N LEU A 21 11.32 8.29 -17.04
CA LEU A 21 10.44 7.34 -16.39
C LEU A 21 9.55 8.02 -15.33
N LEU A 22 10.12 8.90 -14.51
CA LEU A 22 9.33 9.69 -13.57
C LEU A 22 8.37 10.62 -14.30
N GLN A 23 8.80 11.27 -15.38
CA GLN A 23 7.92 12.09 -16.21
C GLN A 23 6.75 11.26 -16.77
N GLN A 24 6.99 10.06 -17.26
CA GLN A 24 5.97 9.17 -17.79
C GLN A 24 4.94 8.80 -16.71
N ALA A 25 5.34 8.62 -15.46
CA ALA A 25 4.42 8.31 -14.34
C ALA A 25 3.36 9.40 -14.14
N PHE A 26 3.67 10.66 -14.48
CA PHE A 26 2.75 11.79 -14.39
C PHE A 26 1.88 11.99 -15.64
N VAL A 27 2.08 11.24 -16.73
CA VAL A 27 1.31 11.38 -17.97
C VAL A 27 0.12 10.45 -17.98
N ARG A 28 -1.08 11.00 -17.94
CA ARG A 28 -2.31 10.19 -18.05
C ARG A 28 -2.62 9.79 -19.49
N ARG A 29 -3.31 8.67 -19.63
CA ARG A 29 -3.76 8.17 -20.94
C ARG A 29 -4.55 9.22 -21.73
N SER A 30 -5.40 10.02 -21.09
CA SER A 30 -6.18 11.06 -21.77
C SER A 30 -5.28 12.05 -22.51
N TYR A 31 -4.12 12.39 -21.93
CA TYR A 31 -3.14 13.25 -22.59
C TYR A 31 -2.48 12.55 -23.79
N SER A 32 -2.03 11.31 -23.61
CA SER A 32 -1.36 10.58 -24.69
C SER A 32 -2.28 10.28 -25.88
N VAL A 33 -3.57 10.09 -25.64
CA VAL A 33 -4.58 9.94 -26.71
C VAL A 33 -4.73 11.24 -27.53
N GLU A 34 -4.69 12.40 -26.88
CA GLU A 34 -4.83 13.69 -27.55
C GLU A 34 -3.53 14.16 -28.24
N ASN A 35 -2.35 13.84 -27.67
CA ASN A 35 -1.08 14.43 -28.07
C ASN A 35 -0.03 13.42 -28.57
N GLY A 36 -0.29 12.13 -28.42
CA GLY A 36 0.67 11.07 -28.63
C GLY A 36 1.61 10.87 -27.45
N GLY A 37 2.53 9.92 -27.58
CA GLY A 37 3.53 9.59 -26.53
C GLY A 37 3.08 8.47 -25.59
N GLN A 38 3.93 8.19 -24.63
CA GLN A 38 3.68 7.17 -23.60
C GLN A 38 2.85 7.75 -22.43
N ASN A 39 2.23 6.88 -21.68
CA ASN A 39 1.46 7.23 -20.48
C ASN A 39 1.80 6.31 -19.31
N ASN A 40 1.15 6.51 -18.19
CA ASN A 40 1.47 5.84 -16.92
C ASN A 40 0.84 4.44 -16.73
N GLU A 41 -0.06 3.96 -17.61
CA GLU A 41 -0.81 2.71 -17.39
C GLU A 41 0.09 1.48 -17.20
N VAL A 42 1.18 1.38 -17.98
CA VAL A 42 2.12 0.25 -17.84
C VAL A 42 2.98 0.39 -16.58
N LEU A 43 3.34 1.61 -16.20
CA LEU A 43 4.06 1.85 -14.94
C LEU A 43 3.16 1.55 -13.74
N GLU A 44 1.90 1.95 -13.75
CA GLU A 44 0.88 1.58 -12.77
C GLU A 44 0.80 0.06 -12.59
N PHE A 45 0.67 -0.70 -13.68
CA PHE A 45 0.62 -2.16 -13.62
C PHE A 45 1.87 -2.79 -12.99
N ILE A 46 3.07 -2.28 -13.28
CA ILE A 46 4.32 -2.75 -12.68
C ILE A 46 4.37 -2.36 -11.20
N GLY A 47 4.01 -1.11 -10.92
CA GLY A 47 4.07 -0.53 -9.59
C GLY A 47 3.13 -1.18 -8.59
N ASP A 48 1.92 -1.54 -8.98
CA ASP A 48 0.98 -2.31 -8.16
C ASP A 48 1.64 -3.60 -7.62
N LYS A 49 2.32 -4.36 -8.47
CA LYS A 49 2.98 -5.61 -8.05
C LYS A 49 4.25 -5.38 -7.25
N ALA A 50 5.02 -4.37 -7.60
CA ALA A 50 6.23 -3.99 -6.86
C ALA A 50 5.90 -3.45 -5.47
N LEU A 51 4.86 -2.62 -5.35
CA LEU A 51 4.35 -2.08 -4.09
C LEU A 51 3.83 -3.21 -3.18
N ASP A 52 3.03 -4.12 -3.72
CA ASP A 52 2.52 -5.28 -2.99
C ASP A 52 3.67 -6.05 -2.31
N PHE A 53 4.75 -6.31 -3.03
CA PHE A 53 5.89 -7.03 -2.49
C PHE A 53 6.73 -6.18 -1.52
N ALA A 54 6.89 -4.89 -1.81
CA ALA A 54 7.58 -3.95 -0.91
C ALA A 54 6.87 -3.86 0.45
N VAL A 55 5.54 -3.75 0.46
CA VAL A 55 4.73 -3.73 1.68
C VAL A 55 4.86 -5.02 2.47
N ILE A 56 4.81 -6.19 1.81
CA ILE A 56 5.05 -7.47 2.47
C ILE A 56 6.44 -7.47 3.14
N ARG A 57 7.47 -7.01 2.45
CA ARG A 57 8.83 -6.94 2.99
C ARG A 57 8.91 -6.01 4.22
N LEU A 58 8.30 -4.83 4.16
CA LEU A 58 8.23 -3.89 5.28
C LEU A 58 7.53 -4.50 6.50
N MET A 59 6.40 -5.16 6.27
CA MET A 59 5.66 -5.87 7.33
C MET A 59 6.48 -7.01 7.93
N MET A 60 7.17 -7.82 7.10
CA MET A 60 8.02 -8.90 7.61
C MET A 60 9.19 -8.38 8.44
N ASN A 61 9.78 -7.24 8.05
CA ASN A 61 10.85 -6.60 8.82
C ASN A 61 10.34 -6.01 10.15
N ARG A 62 9.12 -5.48 10.17
CA ARG A 62 8.54 -4.86 11.37
C ARG A 62 8.01 -5.88 12.37
N PHE A 63 7.33 -6.91 11.92
CA PHE A 63 6.57 -7.84 12.75
C PHE A 63 7.18 -9.23 12.89
N GLY A 64 8.25 -9.52 12.16
CA GLY A 64 8.85 -10.83 12.14
C GLY A 64 10.37 -10.81 12.27
N LYS A 65 10.92 -11.96 12.58
CA LYS A 65 12.37 -12.17 12.65
C LYS A 65 12.73 -13.62 12.36
N ILE A 66 13.93 -13.83 11.82
CA ILE A 66 14.51 -15.17 11.67
C ILE A 66 15.36 -15.46 12.90
N THR A 67 14.95 -16.44 13.71
CA THR A 67 15.64 -16.82 14.95
C THR A 67 15.86 -18.33 15.02
N GLU A 68 16.86 -18.73 15.84
CA GLU A 68 17.04 -20.13 16.17
C GLU A 68 15.91 -20.61 17.07
N ASP A 69 15.32 -21.76 16.73
CA ASP A 69 14.39 -22.46 17.57
C ASP A 69 14.91 -23.86 17.87
N LYS A 70 15.48 -24.03 19.06
CA LYS A 70 16.05 -25.30 19.50
C LYS A 70 14.97 -26.29 19.95
N GLN A 71 13.77 -25.82 20.28
CA GLN A 71 12.67 -26.69 20.74
C GLN A 71 11.97 -27.37 19.55
N TRP A 72 11.84 -26.63 18.44
CA TRP A 72 11.24 -27.18 17.22
C TRP A 72 12.30 -27.55 16.20
N ASN A 73 12.85 -28.76 16.33
CA ASN A 73 13.86 -29.32 15.43
C ASN A 73 13.48 -30.72 14.96
N GLU A 74 12.28 -30.84 14.39
CA GLU A 74 11.77 -32.12 13.88
C GLU A 74 12.65 -32.71 12.77
N PHE A 75 13.25 -31.85 11.96
CA PHE A 75 14.15 -32.25 10.87
C PHE A 75 15.59 -32.51 11.32
N LYS A 76 15.89 -32.44 12.61
CA LYS A 76 17.24 -32.67 13.19
C LYS A 76 18.33 -31.84 12.49
N LEU A 77 18.00 -30.61 12.14
CA LEU A 77 18.96 -29.69 11.52
C LEU A 77 19.95 -29.17 12.56
N THR A 78 21.17 -28.83 12.10
CA THR A 78 22.14 -28.12 12.92
C THR A 78 21.81 -26.63 12.90
N ASN A 79 21.53 -26.03 14.05
CA ASN A 79 21.17 -24.63 14.20
C ASN A 79 19.97 -24.19 13.32
N PRO A 80 18.78 -24.80 13.51
CA PRO A 80 17.64 -24.46 12.69
C PRO A 80 17.19 -23.03 12.96
N LYS A 81 16.96 -22.29 11.87
CA LYS A 81 16.45 -20.91 11.92
C LYS A 81 15.12 -20.84 11.20
N TYR A 82 14.12 -20.30 11.88
CA TYR A 82 12.77 -20.17 11.36
C TYR A 82 12.33 -18.71 11.42
N PHE A 83 11.44 -18.36 10.51
CA PHE A 83 10.75 -17.07 10.61
C PHE A 83 9.70 -17.16 11.73
N GLN A 84 9.75 -16.21 12.63
CA GLN A 84 8.84 -16.11 13.77
C GLN A 84 8.17 -14.75 13.80
N THR A 85 6.88 -14.76 14.03
CA THR A 85 6.04 -13.58 14.22
C THR A 85 4.93 -13.88 15.23
N LYS A 86 4.34 -12.84 15.81
CA LYS A 86 3.15 -12.95 16.68
C LYS A 86 1.84 -12.79 15.89
N LEU A 87 1.93 -12.35 14.63
CA LEU A 87 0.78 -12.16 13.76
C LEU A 87 0.53 -13.41 12.94
N ASP A 88 -0.73 -13.76 12.73
CA ASP A 88 -1.15 -14.78 11.80
C ASP A 88 -1.30 -14.22 10.36
N GLU A 89 -1.57 -15.10 9.40
CA GLU A 89 -1.76 -14.73 7.99
C GLU A 89 -2.94 -13.75 7.80
N GLY A 90 -4.03 -13.96 8.54
CA GLY A 90 -5.22 -13.10 8.47
C GLY A 90 -4.89 -11.66 8.82
N LYS A 91 -4.19 -11.45 9.94
CA LYS A 91 -3.73 -10.12 10.37
C LYS A 91 -2.77 -9.48 9.38
N PHE A 92 -1.85 -10.24 8.80
CA PHE A 92 -0.99 -9.71 7.74
C PHE A 92 -1.79 -9.27 6.53
N THR A 93 -2.80 -10.04 6.14
CA THR A 93 -3.68 -9.70 5.02
C THR A 93 -4.48 -8.43 5.31
N ASP A 94 -5.02 -8.27 6.51
CA ASP A 94 -5.78 -7.10 6.91
C ASP A 94 -4.89 -5.84 6.93
N ILE A 95 -3.72 -5.90 7.55
CA ILE A 95 -2.76 -4.77 7.58
C ILE A 95 -2.35 -4.40 6.16
N LYS A 96 -1.96 -5.38 5.34
CA LYS A 96 -1.61 -5.13 3.93
C LYS A 96 -2.75 -4.40 3.21
N LYS A 97 -3.98 -4.90 3.34
CA LYS A 97 -5.14 -4.29 2.69
C LYS A 97 -5.36 -2.84 3.12
N MET A 98 -5.19 -2.55 4.41
CA MET A 98 -5.31 -1.18 4.93
C MET A 98 -4.23 -0.25 4.38
N LEU A 99 -3.02 -0.75 4.19
CA LEU A 99 -1.89 0.04 3.67
C LEU A 99 -2.02 0.39 2.19
N VAL A 100 -2.54 -0.54 1.38
CA VAL A 100 -2.57 -0.39 -0.08
C VAL A 100 -3.98 -0.26 -0.65
N ASP A 101 -4.99 0.07 0.17
CA ASP A 101 -6.30 0.38 -0.39
C ASP A 101 -6.30 1.74 -1.08
N THR A 102 -7.25 1.92 -2.01
CA THR A 102 -7.40 3.13 -2.82
C THR A 102 -7.40 4.42 -1.98
N LYS A 103 -8.07 4.39 -0.82
CA LYS A 103 -8.17 5.58 0.06
C LYS A 103 -6.85 5.89 0.75
N SER A 104 -6.11 4.88 1.18
CA SER A 104 -4.81 5.04 1.84
C SER A 104 -3.79 5.61 0.87
N LEU A 105 -3.66 5.02 -0.33
CA LEU A 105 -2.76 5.53 -1.37
C LEU A 105 -3.15 6.92 -1.85
N SER A 106 -4.45 7.19 -2.00
CA SER A 106 -4.97 8.53 -2.33
C SER A 106 -4.56 9.58 -1.29
N LYS A 107 -4.73 9.28 0.00
CA LYS A 107 -4.30 10.19 1.10
C LYS A 107 -2.79 10.46 1.09
N CYS A 108 -1.98 9.45 0.79
CA CYS A 108 -0.53 9.64 0.66
C CYS A 108 -0.21 10.62 -0.48
N ILE A 109 -0.82 10.46 -1.65
CA ILE A 109 -0.65 11.39 -2.78
C ILE A 109 -1.16 12.79 -2.45
N ASP A 110 -2.24 12.93 -1.68
CA ASP A 110 -2.72 14.24 -1.21
C ASP A 110 -1.71 14.92 -0.29
N LYS A 111 -1.16 14.21 0.69
CA LYS A 111 -0.10 14.73 1.57
C LYS A 111 1.12 15.20 0.77
N LEU A 112 1.52 14.45 -0.26
CA LEU A 112 2.65 14.78 -1.13
C LEU A 112 2.32 15.90 -2.14
N GLY A 113 1.03 16.14 -2.44
CA GLY A 113 0.56 17.16 -3.39
C GLY A 113 0.86 16.82 -4.85
N PHE A 114 1.20 15.58 -5.18
CA PHE A 114 1.66 15.17 -6.51
C PHE A 114 0.55 15.15 -7.56
N HIS A 115 -0.71 14.87 -7.19
CA HIS A 115 -1.86 14.84 -8.09
C HIS A 115 -2.06 16.15 -8.86
N THR A 116 -1.68 17.28 -8.26
CA THR A 116 -1.80 18.61 -8.89
C THR A 116 -0.86 18.82 -10.06
N GLN A 117 0.12 17.93 -10.24
CA GLN A 117 1.14 17.99 -11.28
C GLN A 117 0.87 17.01 -12.43
N LEU A 118 -0.25 16.26 -12.41
CA LEU A 118 -0.61 15.33 -13.47
C LEU A 118 -0.75 16.02 -14.83
N ILE A 119 -0.19 15.42 -15.85
CA ILE A 119 -0.32 15.82 -17.25
C ILE A 119 -1.53 15.09 -17.83
N MET A 120 -2.58 15.85 -18.13
CA MET A 120 -3.89 15.32 -18.48
C MET A 120 -4.43 15.87 -19.79
N GLY A 121 -5.30 15.11 -20.45
CA GLY A 121 -6.08 15.61 -21.58
C GLY A 121 -7.13 16.63 -21.16
N LYS A 122 -7.67 17.38 -22.12
CA LYS A 122 -8.63 18.47 -21.87
C LYS A 122 -9.88 17.99 -21.15
N GLY A 123 -10.34 16.78 -21.44
CA GLY A 123 -11.52 16.19 -20.81
C GLY A 123 -11.31 15.94 -19.32
N ASP A 124 -10.17 15.35 -18.93
CA ASP A 124 -9.81 15.10 -17.55
C ASP A 124 -9.65 16.41 -16.74
N ILE A 125 -9.01 17.40 -17.36
CA ILE A 125 -8.84 18.74 -16.74
C ILE A 125 -10.20 19.38 -16.46
N ALA A 126 -11.11 19.33 -17.43
CA ALA A 126 -12.45 19.94 -17.28
C ALA A 126 -13.30 19.28 -16.18
N GLN A 127 -13.03 18.01 -15.86
CA GLN A 127 -13.73 17.23 -14.86
C GLN A 127 -12.98 17.15 -13.51
N ASN A 128 -11.83 17.81 -13.38
CA ASN A 128 -10.96 17.71 -12.21
C ASN A 128 -10.66 16.27 -11.80
N VAL A 129 -10.33 15.41 -12.77
CA VAL A 129 -10.14 13.96 -12.58
C VAL A 129 -8.98 13.65 -11.60
N GLN A 130 -8.00 14.57 -11.47
CA GLN A 130 -6.88 14.45 -10.53
C GLN A 130 -7.32 14.39 -9.06
N GLU A 131 -8.56 14.79 -8.73
CA GLU A 131 -9.08 14.71 -7.35
C GLU A 131 -9.70 13.36 -7.01
N GLN A 132 -9.87 12.47 -7.99
CA GLN A 132 -10.44 11.16 -7.76
C GLN A 132 -9.43 10.22 -7.08
N ASP A 133 -9.89 9.47 -6.07
CA ASP A 133 -9.04 8.56 -5.30
C ASP A 133 -8.33 7.54 -6.19
N SER A 134 -9.05 6.93 -7.14
CA SER A 134 -8.45 5.96 -8.07
C SER A 134 -7.37 6.55 -8.98
N VAL A 135 -7.44 7.85 -9.29
CA VAL A 135 -6.43 8.54 -10.09
C VAL A 135 -5.17 8.82 -9.28
N LYS A 136 -5.34 9.13 -8.01
CA LYS A 136 -4.24 9.31 -7.06
C LYS A 136 -3.55 7.99 -6.75
N GLU A 137 -4.32 6.91 -6.53
CA GLU A 137 -3.82 5.54 -6.42
C GLU A 137 -2.96 5.17 -7.62
N ASN A 138 -3.50 5.29 -8.85
CA ASN A 138 -2.77 5.01 -10.09
C ASN A 138 -1.47 5.82 -10.21
N LEU A 139 -1.46 7.08 -9.74
CA LEU A 139 -0.24 7.90 -9.72
C LEU A 139 0.77 7.35 -8.72
N PHE A 140 0.34 6.94 -7.52
CA PHE A 140 1.21 6.32 -6.53
C PHE A 140 1.90 5.09 -7.11
N GLU A 141 1.11 4.18 -7.65
CA GLU A 141 1.61 2.96 -8.28
C GLU A 141 2.53 3.26 -9.47
N ALA A 142 2.16 4.22 -10.33
CA ALA A 142 3.00 4.59 -11.47
C ALA A 142 4.37 5.15 -11.05
N ILE A 143 4.47 5.88 -9.95
CA ILE A 143 5.75 6.34 -9.40
C ILE A 143 6.58 5.14 -8.93
N ILE A 144 5.99 4.21 -8.17
CA ILE A 144 6.66 2.96 -7.76
C ILE A 144 7.11 2.16 -8.98
N GLY A 145 6.29 2.08 -10.02
CA GLY A 145 6.64 1.42 -11.29
C GLY A 145 7.81 2.07 -12.01
N ALA A 146 7.86 3.41 -12.02
CA ALA A 146 8.98 4.15 -12.57
C ALA A 146 10.28 3.87 -11.79
N VAL A 147 10.26 3.91 -10.47
CA VAL A 147 11.38 3.53 -9.60
C VAL A 147 11.82 2.09 -9.86
N THR A 148 10.86 1.17 -9.99
CA THR A 148 11.14 -0.25 -10.22
C THR A 148 11.95 -0.47 -11.49
N LEU A 149 11.59 0.21 -12.59
CA LEU A 149 12.32 0.11 -13.85
C LEU A 149 13.66 0.83 -13.80
N ASP A 150 13.72 2.01 -13.17
CA ASP A 150 14.92 2.81 -13.09
C ASP A 150 16.04 2.14 -12.27
N CYS A 151 15.67 1.45 -11.17
CA CYS A 151 16.61 0.73 -10.30
C CYS A 151 16.84 -0.73 -10.69
N ASP A 152 16.42 -1.15 -11.88
CA ASP A 152 16.54 -2.53 -12.37
C ASP A 152 16.02 -3.57 -11.36
N TYR A 153 14.79 -3.33 -10.84
CA TYR A 153 14.09 -4.18 -9.87
C TYR A 153 14.82 -4.36 -8.52
N ASN A 154 15.67 -3.42 -8.14
CA ASN A 154 16.32 -3.46 -6.82
C ASN A 154 15.28 -3.25 -5.71
N MET A 155 15.00 -4.33 -4.97
CA MET A 155 13.99 -4.34 -3.92
C MET A 155 14.32 -3.45 -2.70
N ASP A 156 15.58 -3.11 -2.46
CA ASP A 156 15.93 -2.18 -1.39
C ASP A 156 15.44 -0.78 -1.73
N ASN A 157 15.74 -0.30 -2.95
CA ASN A 157 15.28 1.01 -3.42
C ASN A 157 13.75 1.09 -3.47
N ILE A 158 13.08 0.06 -4.03
CA ILE A 158 11.61 0.02 -4.12
C ILE A 158 10.98 0.07 -2.71
N THR A 159 11.55 -0.67 -1.76
CA THR A 159 11.07 -0.72 -0.38
C THR A 159 11.26 0.62 0.33
N GLU A 160 12.42 1.26 0.18
CA GLU A 160 12.70 2.58 0.78
C GLU A 160 11.76 3.66 0.24
N VAL A 161 11.53 3.69 -1.08
CA VAL A 161 10.59 4.64 -1.68
C VAL A 161 9.16 4.36 -1.24
N GLY A 162 8.77 3.08 -1.21
CA GLY A 162 7.45 2.66 -0.73
C GLY A 162 7.21 3.09 0.72
N ASP A 163 8.18 2.87 1.61
CA ASP A 163 8.12 3.29 3.02
C ASP A 163 8.00 4.82 3.16
N THR A 164 8.84 5.56 2.41
CA THR A 164 8.81 7.03 2.40
C THR A 164 7.48 7.58 1.91
N MET A 165 6.90 7.01 0.85
CA MET A 165 5.64 7.49 0.28
C MET A 165 4.41 7.08 1.10
N LEU A 166 4.44 5.91 1.74
CA LEU A 166 3.36 5.42 2.62
C LEU A 166 3.38 6.08 4.00
N ASP A 167 4.55 6.55 4.47
CA ASP A 167 4.74 7.09 5.82
C ASP A 167 4.29 6.09 6.90
N LEU A 168 4.89 4.88 6.85
CA LEU A 168 4.44 3.76 7.70
C LEU A 168 4.52 4.05 9.19
N ASP A 169 5.50 4.82 9.64
CA ASP A 169 5.60 5.17 11.05
C ASP A 169 4.40 6.00 11.48
N ALA A 170 4.01 7.01 10.69
CA ALA A 170 2.79 7.77 10.96
C ALA A 170 1.53 6.90 10.87
N PHE A 171 1.46 5.98 9.90
CA PHE A 171 0.34 5.06 9.78
C PHE A 171 0.17 4.20 11.05
N PHE A 172 1.25 3.63 11.56
CA PHE A 172 1.18 2.78 12.75
C PHE A 172 1.07 3.57 14.06
N ASP A 173 1.50 4.82 14.11
CA ASP A 173 1.34 5.68 15.29
C ASP A 173 -0.09 6.19 15.42
N ASP A 174 -0.76 6.51 14.30
CA ASP A 174 -2.14 6.99 14.28
C ASP A 174 -3.18 5.86 14.49
N ASP A 175 -2.92 4.66 13.95
CA ASP A 175 -3.88 3.54 13.96
C ASP A 175 -3.65 2.51 15.09
N LEU A 176 -2.51 2.56 15.78
CA LEU A 176 -2.20 1.66 16.91
C LEU A 176 -2.49 2.25 18.30
N GLU A 177 -3.22 3.34 18.42
CA GLU A 177 -4.00 3.54 19.63
C GLU A 177 -5.00 2.38 19.72
N GLU A 178 -4.83 1.53 20.71
CA GLU A 178 -5.35 0.16 20.89
C GLU A 178 -6.86 -0.06 20.71
N ASP A 179 -7.63 0.92 20.27
CA ASP A 179 -9.10 0.89 20.28
C ASP A 179 -9.80 1.14 18.92
N ASN A 180 -9.08 1.39 17.81
CA ASN A 180 -9.72 1.70 16.52
C ASN A 180 -9.69 0.59 15.46
N TYR A 181 -9.23 -0.62 15.76
CA TYR A 181 -9.77 -1.76 15.06
C TYR A 181 -11.25 -1.83 15.46
N GLU A 182 -12.16 -1.51 14.56
CA GLU A 182 -13.53 -2.01 14.69
C GLU A 182 -13.39 -3.53 14.86
N LYS A 183 -13.31 -3.93 16.13
CA LYS A 183 -13.33 -5.33 16.51
C LYS A 183 -14.58 -5.85 15.82
N ASN A 184 -14.40 -6.66 14.78
CA ASN A 184 -15.53 -7.33 14.19
C ASN A 184 -16.07 -8.29 15.26
N TYR A 185 -16.89 -7.75 16.16
CA TYR A 185 -17.44 -8.47 17.32
C TYR A 185 -18.14 -9.75 16.90
N ILE A 186 -18.60 -9.82 15.64
CA ILE A 186 -19.20 -11.03 15.07
C ILE A 186 -18.13 -12.11 14.90
N VAL A 187 -16.97 -11.78 14.35
CA VAL A 187 -15.84 -12.73 14.20
C VAL A 187 -15.31 -13.14 15.57
N LEU A 188 -15.10 -12.19 16.48
CA LEU A 188 -14.64 -12.49 17.85
C LEU A 188 -15.62 -13.40 18.59
N LEU A 189 -16.94 -13.17 18.43
CA LEU A 189 -17.96 -14.02 19.03
C LEU A 189 -17.97 -15.42 18.41
N GLN A 190 -17.75 -15.54 17.10
CA GLN A 190 -17.65 -16.83 16.41
C GLN A 190 -16.42 -17.61 16.87
N GLU A 191 -15.24 -16.96 16.94
CA GLU A 191 -14.01 -17.56 17.41
C GLU A 191 -14.11 -18.00 18.87
N TRP A 192 -14.68 -17.15 19.72
CA TRP A 192 -14.93 -17.49 21.12
C TRP A 192 -15.90 -18.68 21.24
N SER A 193 -17.02 -18.65 20.53
CA SER A 193 -18.01 -19.74 20.54
C SER A 193 -17.39 -21.06 20.08
N HIS A 194 -16.56 -21.02 19.04
CA HIS A 194 -15.86 -22.19 18.55
C HIS A 194 -14.82 -22.70 19.57
N SER A 195 -14.07 -21.80 20.22
CA SER A 195 -13.06 -22.16 21.23
C SER A 195 -13.67 -22.80 22.48
N GLN A 196 -14.94 -22.48 22.79
CA GLN A 196 -15.70 -23.06 23.91
C GLN A 196 -16.45 -24.35 23.50
N GLY A 197 -16.31 -24.81 22.24
CA GLY A 197 -17.02 -26.00 21.74
C GLY A 197 -18.51 -25.77 21.47
N PHE A 198 -18.99 -24.52 21.50
CA PHE A 198 -20.32 -24.15 21.06
C PHE A 198 -20.33 -24.04 19.52
N GLY A 199 -21.42 -24.42 18.90
CA GLY A 199 -21.57 -24.21 17.44
C GLY A 199 -21.57 -22.73 17.04
N LEU A 200 -21.81 -22.45 15.75
CA LEU A 200 -21.93 -21.06 15.29
C LEU A 200 -23.01 -20.30 16.05
N PRO A 201 -22.75 -19.06 16.50
CA PRO A 201 -23.77 -18.24 17.18
C PRO A 201 -25.00 -18.03 16.31
N ASN A 202 -26.17 -18.06 16.91
CA ASN A 202 -27.43 -17.71 16.25
C ASN A 202 -27.67 -16.21 16.43
N TYR A 203 -27.76 -15.48 15.32
CA TYR A 203 -27.98 -14.04 15.35
C TYR A 203 -29.46 -13.72 15.20
N CYS A 204 -30.02 -13.00 16.19
CA CYS A 204 -31.38 -12.47 16.13
C CYS A 204 -31.30 -10.95 15.94
N TYR A 205 -31.92 -10.44 14.91
CA TYR A 205 -32.03 -8.99 14.66
C TYR A 205 -33.32 -8.48 15.27
N GLN A 206 -33.23 -7.46 16.11
CA GLN A 206 -34.37 -6.71 16.60
C GLN A 206 -34.27 -5.28 16.10
N GLU A 207 -35.25 -4.84 15.31
CA GLU A 207 -35.32 -3.42 14.92
C GLU A 207 -35.55 -2.59 16.19
N ILE A 208 -34.57 -1.78 16.53
CA ILE A 208 -34.73 -0.74 17.55
C ILE A 208 -35.21 0.50 16.80
N ASN A 209 -36.49 0.83 16.92
CA ASN A 209 -37.07 2.06 16.45
C ASN A 209 -36.61 3.20 17.36
N ASP A 210 -35.36 3.61 17.27
CA ASP A 210 -34.91 4.89 17.79
C ASP A 210 -34.97 5.88 16.64
N GLY A 211 -36.00 6.74 16.71
CA GLY A 211 -36.24 7.74 15.71
C GLY A 211 -35.09 8.75 15.61
N TYR A 212 -34.66 8.92 14.39
CA TYR A 212 -34.20 10.18 13.78
C TYR A 212 -34.77 10.26 12.38
#